data_bd87ffd29d7e311669eb5235021b0e98
#
_entry.id   bd87ffd29d7e311669eb5235021b0e98
#
_cell.length_a   1.000
_cell.length_b   1.000
_cell.length_c   1.000
_cell.angle_alpha   90.00
_cell.angle_beta   90.00
_cell.angle_gamma   90.00
#
_symmetry.space_group_name_H-M   'P 1'
#
loop_
_entity.id
_entity.type
_entity.pdbx_description
1 polymer ?
#
loop_
_entity_poly.entity_id
_entity_poly.type
_entity_poly.pdbx_seq_one_letter_code
_entity_poly.pdbx_strand_id
1 'polypeptide(L)'
;MSVRTARCTGTSLLKSALLSAGLLVAAAPLAMAPQPASAQMISTADPDLMVLELQILQDEIIKGNLEAYNLLQPSLIVIGRRFLRLDRELWKQEKNSRAAISFMLSGGSGSVFQELAVQGVVFNADPNLFAGAMAYSQGNRQMALNLLLKVDPLTLPVAVAGQVALAQAILISNNDPAGAQRYFDLARLMMPGTLVEESALRRQAPMVAELGDTQKFERLSRRYLFQYSTSVFASEFRDTVADVISGSEYLKKEDEWDRVFQLVSEFDAESQNILLLRLAKAALISGNTAFAVKGSEAFLEHGSDNAEQISEARLYLSAAKASGEDWEEAITGLVDVKSTDLSPENQLLQISAIAMANTIREWPQPETPDASEYVPYVPKVAEEQASQCRCSESFRRCTE
;
A
#
# COMPACT_ATOMS: atom_id res chain seq x y z
N MET A 1 -19.53 -47.40 34.35
CA MET A 1 -20.65 -48.27 33.96
C MET A 1 -20.67 -48.29 32.45
N SER A 2 -20.05 -49.27 31.87
CA SER A 2 -20.53 -50.61 31.41
C SER A 2 -21.29 -50.48 30.10
N VAL A 3 -20.62 -50.80 28.95
CA VAL A 3 -20.63 -52.10 28.23
C VAL A 3 -21.89 -52.24 27.37
N ARG A 4 -21.84 -52.47 26.05
CA ARG A 4 -21.56 -53.73 25.30
C ARG A 4 -21.79 -53.48 23.79
N THR A 5 -20.88 -53.72 22.97
CA THR A 5 -20.70 -54.81 21.93
C THR A 5 -21.89 -55.70 21.59
N ALA A 6 -22.14 -55.81 20.25
CA ALA A 6 -22.60 -57.06 19.66
C ALA A 6 -22.21 -57.21 18.19
N ARG A 7 -21.43 -58.26 17.89
CA ARG A 7 -21.20 -58.90 16.60
C ARG A 7 -22.32 -59.89 16.32
N CYS A 8 -22.57 -60.20 15.02
CA CYS A 8 -22.99 -61.52 14.50
C CYS A 8 -22.87 -61.46 12.99
N THR A 9 -22.02 -62.12 12.25
CA THR A 9 -21.73 -63.51 11.79
C THR A 9 -22.91 -64.34 11.29
N GLY A 10 -22.71 -64.92 10.08
CA GLY A 10 -23.46 -66.07 9.60
C GLY A 10 -23.56 -66.05 8.05
N THR A 11 -22.64 -66.63 7.26
CA THR A 11 -22.50 -67.97 6.71
C THR A 11 -23.71 -68.46 5.91
N SER A 12 -23.54 -68.68 4.65
CA SER A 12 -23.21 -69.86 3.83
C SER A 12 -24.42 -70.48 3.09
N LEU A 13 -24.31 -70.87 1.86
CA LEU A 13 -24.23 -72.14 1.16
C LEU A 13 -24.86 -72.12 -0.25
N LEU A 14 -24.05 -72.34 -1.28
CA LEU A 14 -24.02 -73.52 -2.19
C LEU A 14 -25.32 -73.90 -2.95
N LYS A 15 -25.33 -73.86 -4.30
CA LYS A 15 -25.16 -75.00 -5.21
C LYS A 15 -25.58 -74.68 -6.65
N SER A 16 -24.71 -75.02 -7.57
CA SER A 16 -24.79 -75.89 -8.73
C SER A 16 -25.33 -75.29 -10.05
N ALA A 17 -24.44 -75.08 -10.96
CA ALA A 17 -24.18 -75.76 -12.25
C ALA A 17 -25.28 -75.69 -13.31
N LEU A 18 -24.94 -75.16 -14.50
CA LEU A 18 -24.95 -75.93 -15.76
C LEU A 18 -24.35 -75.11 -16.91
N LEU A 19 -23.56 -75.78 -17.70
CA LEU A 19 -22.84 -75.33 -18.90
C LEU A 19 -23.76 -74.77 -19.98
N SER A 20 -23.35 -73.69 -20.64
CA SER A 20 -23.57 -73.50 -22.07
C SER A 20 -22.44 -72.63 -22.65
N ALA A 21 -21.76 -73.22 -23.64
CA ALA A 21 -20.67 -72.56 -24.36
C ALA A 21 -21.21 -71.43 -25.26
N GLY A 22 -20.78 -70.24 -25.03
CA GLY A 22 -21.02 -69.12 -25.91
C GLY A 22 -19.71 -68.35 -26.11
N LEU A 23 -19.25 -68.27 -27.36
CA LEU A 23 -18.11 -67.46 -27.79
C LEU A 23 -18.29 -66.03 -27.31
N LEU A 24 -17.51 -65.63 -26.32
CA LEU A 24 -17.38 -64.23 -25.87
C LEU A 24 -16.13 -63.61 -26.51
N VAL A 25 -16.38 -62.81 -27.53
CA VAL A 25 -15.42 -61.78 -27.99
C VAL A 25 -15.07 -60.91 -26.82
N ALA A 26 -13.84 -61.03 -26.34
CA ALA A 26 -13.31 -60.14 -25.30
C ALA A 26 -13.12 -58.72 -25.87
N ALA A 27 -14.12 -57.86 -25.69
CA ALA A 27 -13.93 -56.43 -25.78
C ALA A 27 -13.18 -56.00 -24.53
N ALA A 28 -11.88 -55.75 -24.63
CA ALA A 28 -11.09 -55.11 -23.61
C ALA A 28 -11.67 -53.71 -23.36
N PRO A 29 -11.97 -53.31 -22.13
CA PRO A 29 -12.27 -51.90 -21.83
C PRO A 29 -10.97 -51.13 -22.08
N LEU A 30 -10.93 -50.30 -23.11
CA LEU A 30 -9.98 -49.22 -23.24
C LEU A 30 -10.16 -48.36 -21.97
N ALA A 31 -9.27 -48.58 -21.01
CA ALA A 31 -9.08 -47.63 -19.93
C ALA A 31 -8.69 -46.30 -20.56
N MET A 32 -9.65 -45.38 -20.68
CA MET A 32 -9.37 -43.96 -20.90
C MET A 32 -8.57 -43.51 -19.69
N ALA A 33 -7.24 -43.51 -19.83
CA ALA A 33 -6.38 -42.72 -18.95
C ALA A 33 -6.93 -41.29 -18.99
N PRO A 34 -7.10 -40.65 -17.83
CA PRO A 34 -7.41 -39.24 -17.82
C PRO A 34 -6.27 -38.53 -18.58
N GLN A 35 -6.61 -38.03 -19.75
CA GLN A 35 -5.69 -37.12 -20.44
C GLN A 35 -5.42 -36.00 -19.45
N PRO A 36 -4.13 -35.66 -19.16
CA PRO A 36 -3.83 -34.44 -18.47
C PRO A 36 -4.60 -33.37 -19.27
N ALA A 37 -5.44 -32.63 -18.58
CA ALA A 37 -6.01 -31.41 -19.13
C ALA A 37 -4.80 -30.63 -19.62
N SER A 38 -4.54 -30.72 -20.92
CA SER A 38 -3.65 -29.81 -21.59
C SER A 38 -4.26 -28.46 -21.25
N ALA A 39 -3.65 -27.74 -20.31
CA ALA A 39 -3.87 -26.32 -20.19
C ALA A 39 -3.71 -25.86 -21.65
N GLN A 40 -4.81 -25.57 -22.29
CA GLN A 40 -4.80 -24.89 -23.56
C GLN A 40 -4.01 -23.63 -23.22
N MET A 41 -2.75 -23.63 -23.65
CA MET A 41 -2.02 -22.38 -23.78
C MET A 41 -2.91 -21.59 -24.73
N ILE A 42 -3.78 -20.76 -24.15
CA ILE A 42 -4.53 -19.75 -24.86
C ILE A 42 -3.46 -19.10 -25.72
N SER A 43 -3.64 -19.18 -27.02
CA SER A 43 -2.73 -18.53 -27.98
C SER A 43 -2.74 -17.05 -27.57
N THR A 44 -1.75 -16.64 -26.79
CA THR A 44 -1.59 -15.28 -26.25
C THR A 44 -1.09 -14.33 -27.34
N ALA A 45 -1.60 -14.53 -28.56
CA ALA A 45 -1.31 -13.72 -29.72
C ALA A 45 -2.17 -12.44 -29.77
N ASP A 46 -3.17 -12.30 -28.90
CA ASP A 46 -4.07 -11.15 -28.91
C ASP A 46 -3.65 -10.12 -27.83
N PRO A 47 -3.38 -8.86 -28.21
CA PRO A 47 -2.97 -7.81 -27.27
C PRO A 47 -3.91 -7.62 -26.08
N ASP A 48 -5.23 -7.71 -26.28
CA ASP A 48 -6.20 -7.51 -25.20
C ASP A 48 -6.13 -8.61 -24.14
N LEU A 49 -5.82 -9.84 -24.52
CA LEU A 49 -5.62 -10.94 -23.58
C LEU A 49 -4.34 -10.77 -22.76
N MET A 50 -3.25 -10.29 -23.36
CA MET A 50 -2.01 -10.00 -22.63
C MET A 50 -2.20 -8.88 -21.60
N VAL A 51 -3.02 -7.88 -21.91
CA VAL A 51 -3.34 -6.81 -20.97
C VAL A 51 -4.29 -7.29 -19.88
N LEU A 52 -5.19 -8.22 -20.18
CA LEU A 52 -6.02 -8.86 -19.16
C LEU A 52 -5.16 -9.65 -18.15
N GLU A 53 -4.15 -10.41 -18.63
CA GLU A 53 -3.18 -11.08 -17.74
C GLU A 53 -2.45 -10.07 -16.84
N LEU A 54 -2.08 -8.90 -17.36
CA LEU A 54 -1.48 -7.82 -16.57
C LEU A 54 -2.46 -7.29 -15.52
N GLN A 55 -3.74 -7.12 -15.84
CA GLN A 55 -4.77 -6.69 -14.90
C GLN A 55 -4.99 -7.71 -13.78
N ILE A 56 -5.00 -9.01 -14.10
CA ILE A 56 -5.06 -10.08 -13.10
C ILE A 56 -3.86 -9.99 -12.14
N LEU A 57 -2.67 -9.72 -12.65
CA LEU A 57 -1.48 -9.51 -11.82
C LEU A 57 -1.64 -8.28 -10.92
N GLN A 58 -2.21 -7.19 -11.42
CA GLN A 58 -2.51 -5.99 -10.65
C GLN A 58 -3.56 -6.23 -9.57
N ASP A 59 -4.54 -7.09 -9.81
CA ASP A 59 -5.53 -7.49 -8.82
C ASP A 59 -4.92 -8.32 -7.67
N GLU A 60 -3.89 -9.11 -7.95
CA GLU A 60 -3.14 -9.80 -6.89
C GLU A 60 -2.32 -8.84 -6.02
N ILE A 61 -1.80 -7.74 -6.58
CA ILE A 61 -1.07 -6.71 -5.83
C ILE A 61 -1.96 -6.05 -4.76
N ILE A 62 -3.19 -5.71 -5.11
CA ILE A 62 -4.13 -5.11 -4.15
C ILE A 62 -4.64 -6.10 -3.10
N LYS A 63 -4.46 -7.41 -3.30
CA LYS A 63 -4.70 -8.46 -2.31
C LYS A 63 -3.50 -8.72 -1.40
N GLY A 64 -2.38 -8.03 -1.60
CA GLY A 64 -1.18 -8.14 -0.78
C GLY A 64 -0.12 -9.11 -1.31
N ASN A 65 -0.26 -9.59 -2.54
CA ASN A 65 0.72 -10.50 -3.14
C ASN A 65 1.98 -9.74 -3.57
N LEU A 66 3.04 -9.82 -2.74
CA LEU A 66 4.32 -9.17 -2.99
C LEU A 66 5.06 -9.77 -4.20
N GLU A 67 4.88 -11.07 -4.49
CA GLU A 67 5.47 -11.69 -5.67
C GLU A 67 4.86 -11.11 -6.94
N ALA A 68 3.53 -10.92 -6.97
CA ALA A 68 2.85 -10.25 -8.07
C ALA A 68 3.37 -8.82 -8.27
N TYR A 69 3.62 -8.09 -7.19
CA TYR A 69 4.23 -6.76 -7.27
C TYR A 69 5.63 -6.79 -7.90
N ASN A 70 6.47 -7.73 -7.48
CA ASN A 70 7.81 -7.90 -8.01
C ASN A 70 7.81 -8.34 -9.49
N LEU A 71 6.77 -9.05 -9.93
CA LEU A 71 6.60 -9.51 -11.30
C LEU A 71 6.01 -8.44 -12.23
N LEU A 72 5.45 -7.36 -11.72
CA LEU A 72 4.76 -6.34 -12.52
C LEU A 72 5.68 -5.72 -13.59
N GLN A 73 6.84 -5.21 -13.20
CA GLN A 73 7.79 -4.58 -14.13
C GLN A 73 8.38 -5.56 -15.15
N PRO A 74 8.85 -6.77 -14.76
CA PRO A 74 9.25 -7.79 -15.72
C PRO A 74 8.15 -8.16 -16.72
N SER A 75 6.90 -8.27 -16.26
CA SER A 75 5.75 -8.59 -17.12
C SER A 75 5.49 -7.51 -18.17
N LEU A 76 5.54 -6.24 -17.77
CA LEU A 76 5.41 -5.11 -18.70
C LEU A 76 6.49 -5.16 -19.80
N ILE A 77 7.73 -5.47 -19.45
CA ILE A 77 8.83 -5.61 -20.43
C ILE A 77 8.56 -6.77 -21.38
N VAL A 78 8.15 -7.91 -20.86
CA VAL A 78 7.86 -9.11 -21.69
C VAL A 78 6.69 -8.86 -22.63
N ILE A 79 5.60 -8.27 -22.15
CA ILE A 79 4.42 -7.94 -22.95
C ILE A 79 4.82 -6.94 -24.05
N GLY A 80 5.55 -5.87 -23.72
CA GLY A 80 6.01 -4.90 -24.70
C GLY A 80 6.85 -5.52 -25.83
N ARG A 81 7.76 -6.45 -25.49
CA ARG A 81 8.54 -7.19 -26.50
C ARG A 81 7.68 -8.11 -27.34
N ARG A 82 6.62 -8.71 -26.79
CA ARG A 82 5.66 -9.52 -27.54
C ARG A 82 4.88 -8.66 -28.51
N PHE A 83 4.42 -7.48 -28.10
CA PHE A 83 3.69 -6.55 -28.97
C PHE A 83 4.43 -6.18 -30.25
N LEU A 84 5.75 -6.01 -30.18
CA LEU A 84 6.59 -5.73 -31.38
C LEU A 84 6.63 -6.87 -32.40
N ARG A 85 6.24 -8.08 -32.02
CA ARG A 85 6.29 -9.28 -32.88
C ARG A 85 4.92 -9.70 -33.41
N LEU A 86 3.86 -9.00 -33.02
CA LEU A 86 2.51 -9.31 -33.44
C LEU A 86 2.25 -8.85 -34.87
N ASP A 87 1.26 -9.50 -35.53
CA ASP A 87 0.77 -9.06 -36.81
C ASP A 87 0.21 -7.64 -36.71
N ARG A 88 0.59 -6.80 -37.66
CA ARG A 88 0.19 -5.38 -37.74
C ARG A 88 -1.32 -5.22 -37.88
N GLU A 89 -2.02 -6.14 -38.51
CA GLU A 89 -3.46 -6.12 -38.74
C GLU A 89 -4.25 -6.23 -37.43
N LEU A 90 -3.67 -6.89 -36.40
CA LEU A 90 -4.29 -6.97 -35.06
C LEU A 90 -4.55 -5.60 -34.43
N TRP A 91 -3.67 -4.63 -34.69
CA TRP A 91 -3.75 -3.28 -34.13
C TRP A 91 -4.88 -2.43 -34.72
N LYS A 92 -5.42 -2.79 -35.89
CA LYS A 92 -6.61 -2.13 -36.46
C LYS A 92 -7.90 -2.48 -35.72
N GLN A 93 -7.89 -3.53 -34.92
CA GLN A 93 -9.02 -3.87 -34.05
C GLN A 93 -9.07 -2.91 -32.87
N GLU A 94 -10.24 -2.31 -32.66
CA GLU A 94 -10.45 -1.32 -31.58
C GLU A 94 -10.08 -1.87 -30.20
N LYS A 95 -10.42 -3.16 -29.90
CA LYS A 95 -10.07 -3.80 -28.63
C LYS A 95 -8.56 -3.82 -28.37
N ASN A 96 -7.76 -4.09 -29.40
CA ASN A 96 -6.30 -4.17 -29.31
C ASN A 96 -5.66 -2.77 -29.21
N SER A 97 -6.23 -1.76 -29.88
CA SER A 97 -5.81 -0.37 -29.71
C SER A 97 -6.14 0.14 -28.31
N ARG A 98 -7.27 -0.26 -27.71
CA ARG A 98 -7.60 0.01 -26.30
C ARG A 98 -6.63 -0.69 -25.35
N ALA A 99 -6.26 -1.95 -25.64
CA ALA A 99 -5.27 -2.67 -24.86
C ALA A 99 -3.90 -1.97 -24.88
N ALA A 100 -3.49 -1.40 -26.03
CA ALA A 100 -2.29 -0.58 -26.11
C ALA A 100 -2.34 0.64 -25.17
N ILE A 101 -3.47 1.34 -25.12
CA ILE A 101 -3.69 2.49 -24.22
C ILE A 101 -3.63 2.03 -22.76
N SER A 102 -4.37 0.96 -22.42
CA SER A 102 -4.38 0.39 -21.07
C SER A 102 -2.97 -0.03 -20.61
N PHE A 103 -2.21 -0.68 -21.49
CA PHE A 103 -0.82 -1.06 -21.23
C PHE A 103 0.06 0.16 -20.92
N MET A 104 -0.02 1.23 -21.73
CA MET A 104 0.75 2.46 -21.50
C MET A 104 0.37 3.14 -20.18
N LEU A 105 -0.92 3.22 -19.87
CA LEU A 105 -1.42 3.83 -18.64
C LEU A 105 -1.15 2.96 -17.38
N SER A 106 -0.87 1.67 -17.56
CA SER A 106 -0.45 0.75 -16.51
C SER A 106 1.07 0.72 -16.26
N GLY A 107 1.83 1.62 -16.89
CA GLY A 107 3.29 1.71 -16.74
C GLY A 107 4.10 1.01 -17.85
N GLY A 108 3.42 0.49 -18.86
CA GLY A 108 4.09 -0.06 -20.05
C GLY A 108 4.75 1.02 -20.90
N SER A 109 5.86 0.68 -21.57
CA SER A 109 6.62 1.65 -22.34
C SER A 109 5.91 2.07 -23.62
N GLY A 110 5.68 3.37 -23.78
CA GLY A 110 5.15 3.98 -25.02
C GLY A 110 6.10 3.88 -26.21
N SER A 111 7.41 3.63 -25.99
CA SER A 111 8.38 3.45 -27.07
C SER A 111 8.06 2.24 -27.97
N VAL A 112 7.41 1.22 -27.42
CA VAL A 112 6.90 0.05 -28.15
C VAL A 112 5.96 0.51 -29.27
N PHE A 113 5.03 1.39 -28.98
CA PHE A 113 4.03 1.87 -29.95
C PHE A 113 4.59 2.92 -30.89
N GLN A 114 5.60 3.66 -30.46
CA GLN A 114 6.36 4.54 -31.34
C GLN A 114 7.09 3.72 -32.40
N GLU A 115 7.73 2.61 -32.03
CA GLU A 115 8.38 1.70 -32.96
C GLU A 115 7.39 1.04 -33.94
N LEU A 116 6.24 0.57 -33.44
CA LEU A 116 5.17 0.04 -34.28
C LEU A 116 4.63 1.08 -35.28
N ALA A 117 4.47 2.33 -34.85
CA ALA A 117 4.03 3.42 -35.73
C ALA A 117 5.06 3.71 -36.84
N VAL A 118 6.36 3.70 -36.54
CA VAL A 118 7.44 3.82 -37.55
C VAL A 118 7.38 2.64 -38.54
N GLN A 119 6.98 1.46 -38.10
CA GLN A 119 6.78 0.29 -38.96
C GLN A 119 5.48 0.38 -39.78
N GLY A 120 4.70 1.44 -39.67
CA GLY A 120 3.45 1.67 -40.42
C GLY A 120 2.21 1.02 -39.81
N VAL A 121 2.25 0.65 -38.53
CA VAL A 121 1.06 0.17 -37.80
C VAL A 121 0.08 1.32 -37.59
N VAL A 122 -1.19 1.07 -37.89
CA VAL A 122 -2.31 1.98 -37.68
C VAL A 122 -3.13 1.52 -36.49
N PHE A 123 -3.32 2.38 -35.51
CA PHE A 123 -4.14 2.10 -34.33
C PHE A 123 -5.54 2.69 -34.50
N ASN A 124 -6.56 1.90 -34.20
CA ASN A 124 -7.96 2.33 -34.24
C ASN A 124 -8.36 2.91 -32.86
N ALA A 125 -7.92 4.13 -32.58
CA ALA A 125 -8.20 4.84 -31.35
C ALA A 125 -8.24 6.34 -31.57
N ASP A 126 -8.87 7.10 -30.69
CA ASP A 126 -8.80 8.57 -30.71
C ASP A 126 -7.33 9.04 -30.67
N PRO A 127 -6.92 9.93 -31.59
CA PRO A 127 -5.53 10.36 -31.69
C PRO A 127 -5.00 11.08 -30.43
N ASN A 128 -5.84 11.89 -29.78
CA ASN A 128 -5.44 12.58 -28.54
C ASN A 128 -5.25 11.61 -27.40
N LEU A 129 -6.16 10.61 -27.30
CA LEU A 129 -6.09 9.58 -26.29
C LEU A 129 -4.82 8.72 -26.46
N PHE A 130 -4.57 8.24 -27.68
CA PHE A 130 -3.43 7.38 -27.94
C PHE A 130 -2.08 8.10 -27.76
N ALA A 131 -1.94 9.27 -28.40
CA ALA A 131 -0.72 10.07 -28.26
C ALA A 131 -0.53 10.61 -26.83
N GLY A 132 -1.62 10.93 -26.14
CA GLY A 132 -1.60 11.35 -24.74
C GLY A 132 -1.16 10.24 -23.79
N ALA A 133 -1.66 9.01 -23.97
CA ALA A 133 -1.22 7.85 -23.20
C ALA A 133 0.26 7.51 -23.46
N MET A 134 0.70 7.62 -24.71
CA MET A 134 2.11 7.45 -25.08
C MET A 134 3.00 8.50 -24.42
N ALA A 135 2.63 9.77 -24.47
CA ALA A 135 3.36 10.85 -23.81
C ALA A 135 3.40 10.67 -22.28
N TYR A 136 2.28 10.22 -21.68
CA TYR A 136 2.21 9.91 -20.25
C TYR A 136 3.20 8.82 -19.85
N SER A 137 3.21 7.71 -20.58
CA SER A 137 4.10 6.57 -20.29
C SER A 137 5.59 6.88 -20.53
N GLN A 138 5.89 7.88 -21.36
CA GLN A 138 7.25 8.38 -21.60
C GLN A 138 7.69 9.49 -20.62
N GLY A 139 6.84 9.85 -19.66
CA GLY A 139 7.12 10.93 -18.71
C GLY A 139 7.01 12.35 -19.29
N ASN A 140 6.56 12.51 -20.53
CA ASN A 140 6.34 13.83 -21.13
C ASN A 140 5.04 14.45 -20.61
N ARG A 141 5.12 14.95 -19.36
CA ARG A 141 3.98 15.47 -18.60
C ARG A 141 3.22 16.56 -19.35
N GLN A 142 3.94 17.52 -19.97
CA GLN A 142 3.29 18.64 -20.64
C GLN A 142 2.50 18.20 -21.89
N MET A 143 3.07 17.31 -22.68
CA MET A 143 2.38 16.76 -23.86
C MET A 143 1.19 15.89 -23.45
N ALA A 144 1.36 15.03 -22.44
CA ALA A 144 0.29 14.20 -21.90
C ALA A 144 -0.86 15.07 -21.40
N LEU A 145 -0.59 16.13 -20.64
CA LEU A 145 -1.58 17.07 -20.14
C LEU A 145 -2.37 17.70 -21.30
N ASN A 146 -1.69 18.25 -22.30
CA ASN A 146 -2.32 18.93 -23.43
C ASN A 146 -3.20 18.02 -24.28
N LEU A 147 -2.91 16.73 -24.34
CA LEU A 147 -3.64 15.76 -25.14
C LEU A 147 -4.74 15.07 -24.33
N LEU A 148 -4.43 14.53 -23.14
CA LEU A 148 -5.40 13.77 -22.35
C LEU A 148 -6.54 14.66 -21.83
N LEU A 149 -6.31 15.93 -21.49
CA LEU A 149 -7.40 16.81 -21.04
C LEU A 149 -8.42 17.16 -22.14
N LYS A 150 -8.14 16.86 -23.41
CA LYS A 150 -9.13 16.98 -24.51
C LYS A 150 -10.07 15.77 -24.58
N VAL A 151 -9.76 14.71 -23.86
CA VAL A 151 -10.53 13.46 -23.87
C VAL A 151 -11.48 13.46 -22.67
N ASP A 152 -12.77 13.30 -22.91
CA ASP A 152 -13.74 13.08 -21.84
C ASP A 152 -13.77 11.60 -21.47
N PRO A 153 -13.37 11.21 -20.23
CA PRO A 153 -13.40 9.81 -19.81
C PRO A 153 -14.78 9.18 -19.88
N LEU A 154 -15.86 9.98 -19.73
CA LEU A 154 -17.23 9.49 -19.77
C LEU A 154 -17.68 9.00 -21.16
N THR A 155 -16.95 9.38 -22.21
CA THR A 155 -17.23 8.92 -23.59
C THR A 155 -16.49 7.63 -23.93
N LEU A 156 -15.59 7.17 -23.04
CA LEU A 156 -14.77 6.00 -23.29
C LEU A 156 -15.40 4.72 -22.74
N PRO A 157 -15.04 3.55 -23.29
CA PRO A 157 -15.36 2.28 -22.67
C PRO A 157 -14.79 2.18 -21.26
N VAL A 158 -15.56 1.62 -20.32
CA VAL A 158 -15.22 1.52 -18.89
C VAL A 158 -13.81 0.94 -18.68
N ALA A 159 -13.41 -0.03 -19.51
CA ALA A 159 -12.10 -0.70 -19.43
C ALA A 159 -10.88 0.26 -19.49
N VAL A 160 -11.03 1.45 -20.05
CA VAL A 160 -9.96 2.48 -20.14
C VAL A 160 -10.36 3.81 -19.49
N ALA A 161 -11.66 4.05 -19.34
CA ALA A 161 -12.17 5.31 -18.78
C ALA A 161 -11.58 5.66 -17.42
N GLY A 162 -11.53 4.70 -16.51
CA GLY A 162 -10.96 4.89 -15.16
C GLY A 162 -9.46 5.14 -15.17
N GLN A 163 -8.71 4.45 -16.03
CA GLN A 163 -7.26 4.67 -16.18
C GLN A 163 -6.95 6.05 -16.75
N VAL A 164 -7.75 6.50 -17.74
CA VAL A 164 -7.61 7.85 -18.31
C VAL A 164 -7.93 8.91 -17.27
N ALA A 165 -9.02 8.74 -16.53
CA ALA A 165 -9.38 9.64 -15.44
C ALA A 165 -8.28 9.70 -14.37
N LEU A 166 -7.71 8.56 -13.98
CA LEU A 166 -6.59 8.50 -13.02
C LEU A 166 -5.37 9.28 -13.56
N ALA A 167 -5.00 9.06 -14.83
CA ALA A 167 -3.88 9.77 -15.45
C ALA A 167 -4.13 11.28 -15.51
N GLN A 168 -5.34 11.72 -15.86
CA GLN A 168 -5.73 13.13 -15.85
C GLN A 168 -5.63 13.73 -14.44
N ALA A 169 -6.15 13.02 -13.43
CA ALA A 169 -6.05 13.45 -12.04
C ALA A 169 -4.60 13.66 -11.61
N ILE A 170 -3.72 12.69 -11.89
CA ILE A 170 -2.29 12.76 -11.55
C ILE A 170 -1.60 13.92 -12.29
N LEU A 171 -1.96 14.15 -13.55
CA LEU A 171 -1.35 15.21 -14.35
C LEU A 171 -1.65 16.61 -13.82
N ILE A 172 -2.88 16.85 -13.32
CA ILE A 172 -3.27 18.20 -12.87
C ILE A 172 -3.11 18.40 -11.36
N SER A 173 -2.95 17.34 -10.56
CA SER A 173 -3.00 17.38 -9.09
C SER A 173 -2.08 18.44 -8.45
N ASN A 174 -0.90 18.68 -9.01
CA ASN A 174 0.04 19.65 -8.47
C ASN A 174 -0.35 21.10 -8.77
N ASN A 175 -1.06 21.35 -9.88
CA ASN A 175 -1.40 22.71 -10.33
C ASN A 175 -2.86 23.08 -10.00
N ASP A 176 -3.73 22.08 -9.98
CA ASP A 176 -5.16 22.22 -9.68
C ASP A 176 -5.65 21.01 -8.87
N PRO A 177 -5.29 20.94 -7.59
CA PRO A 177 -5.73 19.84 -6.73
C PRO A 177 -7.25 19.78 -6.55
N ALA A 178 -7.95 20.92 -6.61
CA ALA A 178 -9.41 20.97 -6.53
C ALA A 178 -10.06 20.35 -7.78
N GLY A 179 -9.56 20.67 -8.97
CA GLY A 179 -10.01 20.07 -10.24
C GLY A 179 -9.65 18.59 -10.34
N ALA A 180 -8.50 18.16 -9.79
CA ALA A 180 -8.07 16.78 -9.79
C ALA A 180 -9.03 15.85 -9.06
N GLN A 181 -9.70 16.33 -8.02
CA GLN A 181 -10.68 15.53 -7.25
C GLN A 181 -11.75 14.90 -8.14
N ARG A 182 -12.27 15.64 -9.10
CA ARG A 182 -13.30 15.14 -10.03
C ARG A 182 -12.80 13.93 -10.83
N TYR A 183 -11.58 13.98 -11.28
CA TYR A 183 -11.00 12.89 -12.07
C TYR A 183 -10.64 11.68 -11.19
N PHE A 184 -10.18 11.89 -9.96
CA PHE A 184 -10.02 10.80 -9.00
C PHE A 184 -11.36 10.13 -8.66
N ASP A 185 -12.42 10.92 -8.46
CA ASP A 185 -13.77 10.41 -8.22
C ASP A 185 -14.26 9.56 -9.41
N LEU A 186 -14.02 10.02 -10.66
CA LEU A 186 -14.32 9.25 -11.86
C LEU A 186 -13.52 7.95 -11.94
N ALA A 187 -12.22 7.99 -11.69
CA ALA A 187 -11.36 6.80 -11.71
C ALA A 187 -11.89 5.71 -10.77
N ARG A 188 -12.26 6.09 -9.55
CA ARG A 188 -12.84 5.18 -8.55
C ARG A 188 -14.22 4.65 -8.95
N LEU A 189 -15.05 5.50 -9.54
CA LEU A 189 -16.38 5.13 -9.99
C LEU A 189 -16.35 4.14 -11.16
N MET A 190 -15.41 4.35 -12.09
CA MET A 190 -15.31 3.54 -13.33
C MET A 190 -14.64 2.19 -13.13
N MET A 191 -13.71 2.09 -12.19
CA MET A 191 -12.92 0.86 -11.97
C MET A 191 -12.86 0.49 -10.48
N PRO A 192 -14.01 0.23 -9.84
CA PRO A 192 -14.05 -0.14 -8.43
C PRO A 192 -13.41 -1.51 -8.20
N GLY A 193 -12.73 -1.70 -7.07
CA GLY A 193 -12.09 -2.96 -6.70
C GLY A 193 -10.81 -3.28 -7.46
N THR A 194 -10.24 -2.32 -8.19
CA THR A 194 -9.01 -2.49 -8.98
C THR A 194 -7.86 -1.64 -8.44
N LEU A 195 -6.65 -1.90 -8.95
CA LEU A 195 -5.47 -1.06 -8.66
C LEU A 195 -5.68 0.42 -9.05
N VAL A 196 -6.61 0.71 -9.98
CA VAL A 196 -6.97 2.08 -10.36
C VAL A 196 -7.71 2.78 -9.23
N GLU A 197 -8.73 2.13 -8.62
CA GLU A 197 -9.41 2.68 -7.44
C GLU A 197 -8.44 2.82 -6.26
N GLU A 198 -7.64 1.81 -5.99
CA GLU A 198 -6.63 1.83 -4.92
C GLU A 198 -5.70 3.04 -5.07
N SER A 199 -5.10 3.20 -6.26
CA SER A 199 -4.19 4.31 -6.56
C SER A 199 -4.88 5.68 -6.47
N ALA A 200 -6.15 5.76 -6.89
CA ALA A 200 -6.93 6.98 -6.77
C ALA A 200 -7.21 7.35 -5.31
N LEU A 201 -7.63 6.39 -4.48
CA LEU A 201 -7.88 6.60 -3.04
C LEU A 201 -6.62 7.06 -2.32
N ARG A 202 -5.50 6.36 -2.53
CA ARG A 202 -4.22 6.63 -1.88
C ARG A 202 -3.68 8.02 -2.19
N ARG A 203 -3.92 8.53 -3.39
CA ARG A 203 -3.50 9.89 -3.80
C ARG A 203 -4.51 10.97 -3.44
N GLN A 204 -5.80 10.65 -3.53
CA GLN A 204 -6.86 11.63 -3.28
C GLN A 204 -7.02 11.94 -1.80
N ALA A 205 -6.89 10.96 -0.91
CA ALA A 205 -7.14 11.15 0.52
C ALA A 205 -6.26 12.25 1.14
N PRO A 206 -4.91 12.23 1.03
CA PRO A 206 -4.09 13.30 1.57
C PRO A 206 -4.37 14.65 0.88
N MET A 207 -4.58 14.65 -0.43
CA MET A 207 -4.86 15.89 -1.18
C MET A 207 -6.14 16.59 -0.70
N VAL A 208 -7.21 15.86 -0.40
CA VAL A 208 -8.45 16.48 0.10
C VAL A 208 -8.29 16.98 1.53
N ALA A 209 -7.43 16.35 2.33
CA ALA A 209 -7.09 16.83 3.66
C ALA A 209 -6.32 18.17 3.60
N GLU A 210 -5.35 18.29 2.70
CA GLU A 210 -4.62 19.55 2.44
C GLU A 210 -5.56 20.67 1.98
N LEU A 211 -6.64 20.35 1.28
CA LEU A 211 -7.68 21.30 0.89
C LEU A 211 -8.69 21.62 2.02
N GLY A 212 -8.54 21.01 3.19
CA GLY A 212 -9.38 21.22 4.36
C GLY A 212 -10.68 20.42 4.37
N ASP A 213 -10.91 19.50 3.41
CA ASP A 213 -12.09 18.62 3.40
C ASP A 213 -11.85 17.36 4.25
N THR A 214 -11.84 17.57 5.57
CA THR A 214 -11.62 16.50 6.55
C THR A 214 -12.66 15.39 6.45
N GLN A 215 -13.92 15.70 6.16
CA GLN A 215 -14.96 14.69 6.02
C GLN A 215 -14.73 13.78 4.81
N LYS A 216 -14.30 14.35 3.68
CA LYS A 216 -13.96 13.54 2.49
C LYS A 216 -12.72 12.71 2.75
N PHE A 217 -11.69 13.28 3.41
CA PHE A 217 -10.50 12.54 3.83
C PHE A 217 -10.87 11.29 4.64
N GLU A 218 -11.68 11.43 5.68
CA GLU A 218 -12.12 10.30 6.51
C GLU A 218 -12.87 9.25 5.70
N ARG A 219 -13.82 9.67 4.83
CA ARG A 219 -14.56 8.73 3.97
C ARG A 219 -13.64 7.95 3.04
N LEU A 220 -12.63 8.61 2.45
CA LEU A 220 -11.66 7.98 1.57
C LEU A 220 -10.75 7.03 2.32
N SER A 221 -10.28 7.43 3.51
CA SER A 221 -9.44 6.61 4.38
C SER A 221 -10.18 5.35 4.85
N ARG A 222 -11.44 5.48 5.29
CA ARG A 222 -12.31 4.34 5.61
C ARG A 222 -12.47 3.39 4.42
N ARG A 223 -12.75 3.94 3.23
CA ARG A 223 -12.92 3.13 2.02
C ARG A 223 -11.65 2.37 1.69
N TYR A 224 -10.48 3.03 1.75
CA TYR A 224 -9.19 2.40 1.49
C TYR A 224 -8.91 1.28 2.48
N LEU A 225 -8.94 1.58 3.77
CA LEU A 225 -8.56 0.61 4.81
C LEU A 225 -9.58 -0.53 4.96
N PHE A 226 -10.84 -0.31 4.60
CA PHE A 226 -11.81 -1.39 4.54
C PHE A 226 -11.57 -2.35 3.37
N GLN A 227 -11.23 -1.84 2.19
CA GLN A 227 -11.15 -2.65 0.97
C GLN A 227 -9.73 -3.09 0.62
N TYR A 228 -8.73 -2.32 0.99
CA TYR A 228 -7.34 -2.48 0.57
C TYR A 228 -6.37 -2.60 1.76
N SER A 229 -6.86 -2.99 2.95
CA SER A 229 -6.02 -3.14 4.16
C SER A 229 -4.85 -4.11 3.97
N THR A 230 -5.01 -5.09 3.10
CA THR A 230 -3.98 -6.09 2.75
C THR A 230 -3.12 -5.71 1.54
N SER A 231 -3.45 -4.63 0.81
CA SER A 231 -2.68 -4.20 -0.36
C SER A 231 -1.19 -4.05 -0.04
N VAL A 232 -0.34 -4.34 -1.01
CA VAL A 232 1.11 -4.09 -0.89
C VAL A 232 1.42 -2.63 -0.51
N PHE A 233 0.53 -1.69 -0.86
CA PHE A 233 0.65 -0.26 -0.54
C PHE A 233 -0.04 0.15 0.77
N ALA A 234 -0.68 -0.77 1.49
CA ALA A 234 -1.49 -0.43 2.66
C ALA A 234 -0.66 0.14 3.82
N SER A 235 0.59 -0.32 3.99
CA SER A 235 1.48 0.24 5.01
C SER A 235 1.80 1.71 4.74
N GLU A 236 2.19 2.06 3.50
CA GLU A 236 2.45 3.43 3.08
C GLU A 236 1.21 4.33 3.25
N PHE A 237 0.02 3.78 2.96
CA PHE A 237 -1.21 4.54 3.14
C PHE A 237 -1.54 4.79 4.61
N ARG A 238 -1.33 3.81 5.51
CA ARG A 238 -1.48 4.00 6.96
C ARG A 238 -0.54 5.08 7.49
N ASP A 239 0.71 5.10 6.99
CA ASP A 239 1.66 6.16 7.30
C ASP A 239 1.14 7.53 6.89
N THR A 240 0.65 7.62 5.65
CA THR A 240 0.06 8.85 5.11
C THR A 240 -1.14 9.33 5.94
N VAL A 241 -2.02 8.41 6.35
CA VAL A 241 -3.17 8.75 7.22
C VAL A 241 -2.70 9.29 8.58
N ALA A 242 -1.70 8.65 9.19
CA ALA A 242 -1.14 9.09 10.45
C ALA A 242 -0.46 10.47 10.32
N ASP A 243 0.29 10.70 9.24
CA ASP A 243 0.94 11.98 8.97
C ASP A 243 -0.08 13.11 8.77
N VAL A 244 -1.13 12.87 7.99
CA VAL A 244 -2.22 13.83 7.77
C VAL A 244 -2.90 14.17 9.10
N ILE A 245 -3.26 13.18 9.91
CA ILE A 245 -3.91 13.42 11.20
C ILE A 245 -2.96 14.19 12.13
N SER A 246 -1.69 13.80 12.19
CA SER A 246 -0.68 14.42 13.06
C SER A 246 -0.38 15.87 12.68
N GLY A 247 -0.35 16.17 11.39
CA GLY A 247 -0.13 17.53 10.85
C GLY A 247 -1.37 18.42 10.87
N SER A 248 -2.54 17.86 11.13
CA SER A 248 -3.82 18.55 11.06
C SER A 248 -4.23 19.20 12.40
N GLU A 249 -5.31 19.99 12.36
CA GLU A 249 -5.93 20.56 13.56
C GLU A 249 -6.55 19.48 14.48
N TYR A 250 -6.71 18.22 14.01
CA TYR A 250 -7.27 17.14 14.82
C TYR A 250 -6.53 16.90 16.14
N LEU A 251 -5.18 16.87 16.10
CA LEU A 251 -4.40 16.64 17.33
C LEU A 251 -4.27 17.88 18.21
N LYS A 252 -4.49 19.08 17.66
CA LYS A 252 -4.39 20.33 18.41
C LYS A 252 -5.60 20.62 19.28
N LYS A 253 -6.75 20.02 18.95
CA LYS A 253 -8.03 20.25 19.64
C LYS A 253 -8.46 18.97 20.34
N GLU A 254 -8.56 19.04 21.65
CA GLU A 254 -8.92 17.89 22.48
C GLU A 254 -10.31 17.34 22.17
N ASP A 255 -11.25 18.19 21.79
CA ASP A 255 -12.61 17.85 21.39
C ASP A 255 -12.68 17.06 20.05
N GLU A 256 -11.61 17.09 19.25
CA GLU A 256 -11.51 16.29 17.99
C GLU A 256 -10.88 14.91 18.22
N TRP A 257 -10.29 14.64 19.40
CA TRP A 257 -9.59 13.37 19.64
C TRP A 257 -10.52 12.17 19.62
N ASP A 258 -11.73 12.28 20.17
CA ASP A 258 -12.72 11.21 20.14
C ASP A 258 -13.08 10.82 18.69
N ARG A 259 -13.10 11.81 17.79
CA ARG A 259 -13.32 11.59 16.37
C ARG A 259 -12.18 10.83 15.70
N VAL A 260 -10.93 11.11 16.08
CA VAL A 260 -9.76 10.37 15.61
C VAL A 260 -9.84 8.93 16.10
N PHE A 261 -10.10 8.69 17.39
CA PHE A 261 -10.23 7.32 17.94
C PHE A 261 -11.39 6.58 17.32
N GLN A 262 -12.53 7.25 17.08
CA GLN A 262 -13.65 6.66 16.37
C GLN A 262 -13.26 6.26 14.94
N LEU A 263 -12.55 7.12 14.20
CA LEU A 263 -12.06 6.79 12.86
C LEU A 263 -11.14 5.56 12.90
N VAL A 264 -10.20 5.52 13.85
CA VAL A 264 -9.25 4.41 13.99
C VAL A 264 -9.99 3.11 14.36
N SER A 265 -11.00 3.16 15.24
CA SER A 265 -11.76 1.98 15.68
C SER A 265 -12.58 1.28 14.59
N GLU A 266 -12.79 1.93 13.45
CA GLU A 266 -13.52 1.36 12.31
C GLU A 266 -12.65 0.46 11.42
N PHE A 267 -11.33 0.42 11.66
CA PHE A 267 -10.41 -0.36 10.85
C PHE A 267 -10.19 -1.77 11.42
N ASP A 268 -9.52 -2.63 10.66
CA ASP A 268 -9.10 -3.93 11.16
C ASP A 268 -8.08 -3.80 12.30
N ALA A 269 -7.99 -4.82 13.16
CA ALA A 269 -7.18 -4.78 14.38
C ALA A 269 -5.69 -4.45 14.12
N GLU A 270 -5.13 -4.94 13.02
CA GLU A 270 -3.74 -4.64 12.66
C GLU A 270 -3.58 -3.16 12.27
N SER A 271 -4.47 -2.63 11.43
CA SER A 271 -4.47 -1.22 11.05
C SER A 271 -4.71 -0.30 12.24
N GLN A 272 -5.60 -0.67 13.18
CA GLN A 272 -5.82 0.08 14.42
C GLN A 272 -4.52 0.18 15.22
N ASN A 273 -3.86 -0.94 15.48
CA ASN A 273 -2.62 -1.00 16.25
C ASN A 273 -1.52 -0.15 15.62
N ILE A 274 -1.32 -0.26 14.32
CA ILE A 274 -0.32 0.52 13.60
C ILE A 274 -0.63 2.02 13.69
N LEU A 275 -1.88 2.42 13.46
CA LEU A 275 -2.28 3.83 13.48
C LEU A 275 -2.15 4.43 14.89
N LEU A 276 -2.60 3.73 15.95
CA LEU A 276 -2.49 4.21 17.32
C LEU A 276 -1.04 4.45 17.72
N LEU A 277 -0.12 3.53 17.40
CA LEU A 277 1.31 3.70 17.68
C LEU A 277 1.91 4.88 16.91
N ARG A 278 1.59 5.02 15.63
CA ARG A 278 2.11 6.12 14.80
C ARG A 278 1.60 7.49 15.29
N LEU A 279 0.32 7.58 15.63
CA LEU A 279 -0.28 8.79 16.15
C LEU A 279 0.30 9.15 17.52
N ALA A 280 0.49 8.15 18.41
CA ALA A 280 1.12 8.38 19.71
C ALA A 280 2.56 8.87 19.57
N LYS A 281 3.36 8.26 18.68
CA LYS A 281 4.73 8.68 18.37
C LYS A 281 4.77 10.11 17.81
N ALA A 282 3.93 10.40 16.81
CA ALA A 282 3.87 11.71 16.17
C ALA A 282 3.44 12.81 17.18
N ALA A 283 2.47 12.52 18.03
CA ALA A 283 2.04 13.41 19.08
C ALA A 283 3.16 13.68 20.10
N LEU A 284 3.88 12.63 20.51
CA LEU A 284 5.04 12.77 21.41
C LEU A 284 6.12 13.67 20.80
N ILE A 285 6.49 13.43 19.54
CA ILE A 285 7.50 14.22 18.82
C ILE A 285 7.06 15.69 18.66
N SER A 286 5.77 15.93 18.43
CA SER A 286 5.23 17.29 18.30
C SER A 286 5.00 18.01 19.65
N GLY A 287 5.25 17.33 20.78
CA GLY A 287 5.06 17.87 22.12
C GLY A 287 3.62 17.79 22.63
N ASN A 288 2.71 17.12 21.92
CA ASN A 288 1.36 16.86 22.41
C ASN A 288 1.34 15.60 23.29
N THR A 289 1.92 15.73 24.50
CA THR A 289 2.07 14.62 25.44
C THR A 289 0.72 14.05 25.89
N ALA A 290 -0.32 14.87 26.00
CA ALA A 290 -1.65 14.43 26.42
C ALA A 290 -2.28 13.48 25.37
N PHE A 291 -2.18 13.78 24.08
CA PHE A 291 -2.63 12.85 23.04
C PHE A 291 -1.74 11.60 22.96
N ALA A 292 -0.42 11.75 23.15
CA ALA A 292 0.49 10.60 23.16
C ALA A 292 0.15 9.60 24.27
N VAL A 293 -0.24 10.09 25.46
CA VAL A 293 -0.74 9.25 26.57
C VAL A 293 -2.01 8.51 26.12
N LYS A 294 -3.05 9.24 25.69
CA LYS A 294 -4.33 8.63 25.27
C LYS A 294 -4.16 7.62 24.14
N GLY A 295 -3.34 7.92 23.13
CA GLY A 295 -3.08 7.03 21.99
C GLY A 295 -2.35 5.75 22.42
N SER A 296 -1.37 5.87 23.32
CA SER A 296 -0.65 4.71 23.84
C SER A 296 -1.54 3.85 24.76
N GLU A 297 -2.36 4.47 25.60
CA GLU A 297 -3.33 3.77 26.47
C GLU A 297 -4.38 3.04 25.61
N ALA A 298 -4.93 3.69 24.57
CA ALA A 298 -5.88 3.07 23.66
C ALA A 298 -5.28 1.84 22.93
N PHE A 299 -3.99 1.90 22.54
CA PHE A 299 -3.30 0.75 21.98
C PHE A 299 -3.18 -0.39 23.01
N LEU A 300 -2.78 -0.08 24.24
CA LEU A 300 -2.61 -1.09 25.30
C LEU A 300 -3.94 -1.72 25.73
N GLU A 301 -5.04 -0.96 25.71
CA GLU A 301 -6.40 -1.45 25.96
C GLU A 301 -6.91 -2.34 24.81
N HIS A 302 -6.63 -1.97 23.56
CA HIS A 302 -6.99 -2.78 22.39
C HIS A 302 -6.26 -4.11 22.39
N GLY A 303 -5.00 -4.13 22.84
CA GLY A 303 -4.15 -5.30 22.95
C GLY A 303 -3.46 -5.68 21.64
N SER A 304 -2.32 -6.33 21.80
CA SER A 304 -1.52 -6.86 20.68
C SER A 304 -0.75 -8.08 21.16
N ASP A 305 -0.56 -9.07 20.28
CA ASP A 305 0.35 -10.20 20.51
C ASP A 305 1.80 -9.89 20.12
N ASN A 306 2.05 -8.71 19.53
CA ASN A 306 3.37 -8.29 19.09
C ASN A 306 4.13 -7.59 20.23
N ALA A 307 5.16 -8.25 20.76
CA ALA A 307 5.97 -7.76 21.87
C ALA A 307 6.70 -6.44 21.56
N GLU A 308 7.14 -6.23 20.29
CA GLU A 308 7.77 -5.00 19.84
C GLU A 308 6.78 -3.82 19.92
N GLN A 309 5.58 -3.99 19.39
CA GLN A 309 4.52 -2.97 19.44
C GLN A 309 4.12 -2.61 20.88
N ILE A 310 4.04 -3.61 21.77
CA ILE A 310 3.75 -3.37 23.19
C ILE A 310 4.88 -2.55 23.84
N SER A 311 6.13 -2.87 23.52
CA SER A 311 7.29 -2.15 24.03
C SER A 311 7.33 -0.70 23.50
N GLU A 312 6.98 -0.47 22.26
CA GLU A 312 6.83 0.86 21.67
C GLU A 312 5.73 1.66 22.35
N ALA A 313 4.54 1.09 22.58
CA ALA A 313 3.44 1.77 23.26
C ALA A 313 3.83 2.18 24.68
N ARG A 314 4.49 1.28 25.42
CA ARG A 314 4.99 1.58 26.78
C ARG A 314 6.05 2.67 26.77
N LEU A 315 6.95 2.65 25.79
CA LEU A 315 7.94 3.70 25.60
C LEU A 315 7.27 5.07 25.40
N TYR A 316 6.32 5.16 24.47
CA TYR A 316 5.65 6.44 24.16
C TYR A 316 4.81 6.94 25.34
N LEU A 317 4.10 6.04 26.03
CA LEU A 317 3.34 6.37 27.22
C LEU A 317 4.23 6.94 28.33
N SER A 318 5.31 6.22 28.63
CA SER A 318 6.24 6.64 29.69
C SER A 318 6.99 7.91 29.31
N ALA A 319 7.43 8.05 28.06
CA ALA A 319 8.08 9.27 27.59
C ALA A 319 7.13 10.50 27.65
N ALA A 320 5.85 10.32 27.33
CA ALA A 320 4.85 11.37 27.40
C ALA A 320 4.55 11.82 28.86
N LYS A 321 4.54 10.88 29.81
CA LYS A 321 4.34 11.15 31.25
C LYS A 321 5.59 11.69 31.96
N ALA A 322 6.77 11.55 31.36
CA ALA A 322 8.06 11.88 32.02
C ALA A 322 8.23 13.35 32.41
N SER A 323 7.52 14.27 31.77
CA SER A 323 7.51 15.71 32.09
C SER A 323 6.37 16.12 33.01
N GLY A 324 5.46 15.25 33.38
CA GLY A 324 4.27 15.48 34.16
C GLY A 324 4.44 15.17 35.66
N GLU A 325 3.30 15.09 36.36
CA GLU A 325 3.24 14.78 37.79
C GLU A 325 3.64 13.32 38.09
N ASP A 326 3.33 12.38 37.16
CA ASP A 326 3.59 10.94 37.31
C ASP A 326 5.00 10.53 36.88
N TRP A 327 5.94 11.40 37.00
CA TRP A 327 7.27 11.21 36.43
C TRP A 327 8.09 10.06 37.05
N GLU A 328 7.89 9.69 38.30
CA GLU A 328 8.60 8.59 38.98
C GLU A 328 8.19 7.25 38.36
N GLU A 329 6.87 7.08 38.11
CA GLU A 329 6.33 5.94 37.42
C GLU A 329 6.80 5.92 35.96
N ALA A 330 6.81 7.08 35.32
CA ALA A 330 7.24 7.22 33.93
C ALA A 330 8.71 6.83 33.73
N ILE A 331 9.63 7.23 34.62
CA ILE A 331 11.03 6.80 34.53
C ILE A 331 11.17 5.31 34.77
N THR A 332 10.46 4.77 35.75
CA THR A 332 10.46 3.33 35.98
C THR A 332 10.00 2.61 34.73
N GLY A 333 8.89 3.06 34.11
CA GLY A 333 8.40 2.53 32.86
C GLY A 333 9.39 2.63 31.70
N LEU A 334 10.13 3.74 31.58
CA LEU A 334 11.17 3.92 30.55
C LEU A 334 12.33 2.94 30.73
N VAL A 335 12.72 2.66 31.97
CA VAL A 335 13.83 1.72 32.28
C VAL A 335 13.39 0.26 32.10
N ASP A 336 12.13 -0.06 32.39
CA ASP A 336 11.59 -1.40 32.27
C ASP A 336 11.41 -1.86 30.81
N VAL A 337 11.28 -0.93 29.88
CA VAL A 337 11.24 -1.25 28.44
C VAL A 337 12.61 -1.74 27.98
N LYS A 338 12.66 -3.00 27.52
CA LYS A 338 13.91 -3.60 27.04
C LYS A 338 14.32 -2.99 25.70
N SER A 339 15.53 -2.43 25.65
CA SER A 339 16.06 -1.84 24.42
C SER A 339 16.18 -2.86 23.26
N THR A 340 16.31 -4.16 23.57
CA THR A 340 16.35 -5.24 22.55
C THR A 340 15.05 -5.39 21.78
N ASP A 341 13.93 -4.97 22.37
CA ASP A 341 12.58 -5.08 21.81
C ASP A 341 12.18 -3.78 21.07
N LEU A 342 13.12 -2.86 20.87
CA LEU A 342 12.91 -1.56 20.24
C LEU A 342 13.75 -1.43 18.96
N SER A 343 13.20 -0.75 17.96
CA SER A 343 13.96 -0.32 16.80
C SER A 343 15.09 0.64 17.20
N PRO A 344 16.19 0.78 16.42
CA PRO A 344 17.29 1.70 16.75
C PRO A 344 16.82 3.15 16.98
N GLU A 345 15.80 3.60 16.25
CA GLU A 345 15.20 4.92 16.41
C GLU A 345 14.51 5.06 17.77
N ASN A 346 13.73 4.05 18.17
CA ASN A 346 13.02 4.05 19.46
C ASN A 346 13.97 3.84 20.65
N GLN A 347 15.11 3.15 20.46
CA GLN A 347 16.19 3.13 21.48
C GLN A 347 16.76 4.52 21.73
N LEU A 348 16.98 5.29 20.67
CA LEU A 348 17.45 6.68 20.80
C LEU A 348 16.39 7.55 21.47
N LEU A 349 15.11 7.36 21.15
CA LEU A 349 14.00 8.04 21.81
C LEU A 349 13.95 7.72 23.31
N GLN A 350 14.13 6.46 23.70
CA GLN A 350 14.19 6.00 25.10
C GLN A 350 15.32 6.73 25.85
N ILE A 351 16.54 6.73 25.31
CA ILE A 351 17.68 7.39 25.92
C ILE A 351 17.43 8.89 26.07
N SER A 352 16.87 9.54 25.05
CA SER A 352 16.56 10.95 25.05
C SER A 352 15.48 11.31 26.08
N ALA A 353 14.44 10.48 26.20
CA ALA A 353 13.37 10.68 27.17
C ALA A 353 13.89 10.56 28.62
N ILE A 354 14.74 9.57 28.90
CA ILE A 354 15.38 9.41 30.22
C ILE A 354 16.29 10.61 30.55
N ALA A 355 17.10 11.05 29.58
CA ALA A 355 17.98 12.19 29.74
C ALA A 355 17.18 13.47 30.01
N MET A 356 16.13 13.73 29.26
CA MET A 356 15.25 14.89 29.46
C MET A 356 14.57 14.86 30.83
N ALA A 357 14.03 13.70 31.22
CA ALA A 357 13.39 13.54 32.53
C ALA A 357 14.35 13.77 33.69
N ASN A 358 15.61 13.41 33.58
CA ASN A 358 16.64 13.71 34.57
C ASN A 358 17.00 15.20 34.60
N THR A 359 17.15 15.84 33.43
CA THR A 359 17.52 17.26 33.31
C THR A 359 16.43 18.18 33.87
N ILE A 360 15.16 17.89 33.67
CA ILE A 360 14.04 18.67 34.19
C ILE A 360 14.08 18.74 35.73
N ARG A 361 14.68 17.77 36.40
CA ARG A 361 14.75 17.64 37.85
C ARG A 361 16.03 18.18 38.47
N GLU A 362 17.08 18.33 37.70
CA GLU A 362 18.27 19.02 38.16
C GLU A 362 17.91 20.48 38.35
N TRP A 363 17.42 20.80 39.56
CA TRP A 363 17.19 22.19 39.98
C TRP A 363 18.50 22.96 39.83
N PRO A 364 18.49 24.14 39.17
CA PRO A 364 19.70 24.93 39.06
C PRO A 364 20.23 25.19 40.44
N GLN A 365 21.43 24.70 40.75
CA GLN A 365 22.10 24.97 42.01
C GLN A 365 22.32 26.48 42.11
N PRO A 366 21.94 27.17 43.20
CA PRO A 366 22.05 28.64 43.31
C PRO A 366 23.48 29.16 43.29
N GLU A 367 24.49 28.28 43.22
CA GLU A 367 25.93 28.58 43.25
C GLU A 367 26.67 28.25 41.94
N THR A 368 26.01 28.04 40.83
CA THR A 368 26.74 27.91 39.56
C THR A 368 27.20 29.31 39.12
N PRO A 369 28.49 29.56 39.06
CA PRO A 369 29.01 30.84 38.61
C PRO A 369 28.72 30.99 37.12
N ASP A 370 28.23 32.19 36.81
CA ASP A 370 28.22 32.82 35.49
C ASP A 370 27.74 31.98 34.28
N ALA A 371 26.59 32.39 33.71
CA ALA A 371 26.02 31.81 32.51
C ALA A 371 26.95 31.79 31.28
N SER A 372 28.15 32.35 31.41
CA SER A 372 29.21 32.30 30.37
C SER A 372 29.94 30.95 30.29
N GLU A 373 29.77 30.07 31.28
CA GLU A 373 30.40 28.73 31.33
C GLU A 373 29.45 27.58 30.98
N TYR A 374 28.20 27.86 30.67
CA TYR A 374 27.27 26.82 30.23
C TYR A 374 27.63 26.32 28.82
N VAL A 375 28.40 25.25 28.75
CA VAL A 375 28.59 24.47 27.54
C VAL A 375 27.41 23.48 27.48
N PRO A 376 26.44 23.66 26.56
CA PRO A 376 25.36 22.71 26.45
C PRO A 376 25.94 21.31 26.16
N TYR A 377 25.51 20.32 26.95
CA TYR A 377 25.89 18.91 26.72
C TYR A 377 25.39 18.52 25.35
N VAL A 378 26.30 18.42 24.39
CA VAL A 378 26.05 17.79 23.07
C VAL A 378 26.38 16.32 23.22
N PRO A 379 25.41 15.40 23.11
CA PRO A 379 25.70 13.97 23.13
C PRO A 379 26.77 13.64 22.09
N LYS A 380 27.76 12.81 22.43
CA LYS A 380 28.84 12.40 21.50
C LYS A 380 28.32 11.86 20.16
N VAL A 381 27.10 11.32 20.13
CA VAL A 381 26.40 10.87 18.93
C VAL A 381 26.11 12.02 17.94
N ALA A 382 25.86 13.24 18.44
CA ALA A 382 25.61 14.40 17.58
C ALA A 382 26.90 14.94 16.94
N GLU A 383 28.07 14.75 17.59
CA GLU A 383 29.37 15.11 16.99
C GLU A 383 29.77 14.16 15.87
N GLU A 384 29.50 12.85 15.99
CA GLU A 384 29.75 11.88 14.93
C GLU A 384 28.85 12.10 13.71
N GLN A 385 27.57 12.45 13.93
CA GLN A 385 26.63 12.77 12.85
C GLN A 385 26.94 14.14 12.19
N ALA A 386 27.37 15.13 12.96
CA ALA A 386 27.81 16.42 12.41
C ALA A 386 29.10 16.31 11.61
N SER A 387 29.99 15.36 11.93
CA SER A 387 31.17 15.07 11.13
C SER A 387 30.85 14.35 9.82
N GLN A 388 29.84 13.48 9.81
CA GLN A 388 29.34 12.82 8.60
C GLN A 388 28.61 13.80 7.66
N CYS A 389 27.86 14.76 8.19
CA CYS A 389 27.22 15.80 7.37
C CYS A 389 28.26 16.75 6.73
N ARG A 390 29.38 17.04 7.38
CA ARG A 390 30.45 17.86 6.77
C ARG A 390 31.17 17.17 5.60
N CYS A 391 31.22 15.83 5.60
CA CYS A 391 31.74 15.07 4.45
C CYS A 391 30.79 15.08 3.24
N SER A 392 29.47 15.28 3.44
CA SER A 392 28.50 15.33 2.32
C SER A 392 28.46 16.69 1.60
N GLU A 393 28.82 17.80 2.29
CA GLU A 393 28.91 19.12 1.67
C GLU A 393 30.14 19.30 0.76
N SER A 394 31.23 18.53 1.00
CA SER A 394 32.40 18.55 0.12
C SER A 394 32.17 17.87 -1.25
N PHE A 395 31.13 17.05 -1.36
CA PHE A 395 30.80 16.34 -2.61
C PHE A 395 30.01 17.21 -3.62
N ARG A 396 29.42 18.32 -3.18
CA ARG A 396 28.68 19.27 -4.07
C ARG A 396 29.56 20.27 -4.81
N ARG A 397 30.87 20.32 -4.55
CA ARG A 397 31.80 21.23 -5.24
C ARG A 397 32.60 20.60 -6.37
N CYS A 398 32.37 19.34 -6.71
CA CYS A 398 33.08 18.66 -7.80
C CYS A 398 32.25 18.42 -9.07
N THR A 399 31.08 19.07 -9.19
CA THR A 399 30.22 18.98 -10.39
C THR A 399 29.79 20.37 -10.86
N GLU A 400 30.72 21.32 -10.99
CA GLU A 400 30.66 22.45 -11.91
C GLU A 400 31.79 22.38 -12.93
#